data_94e2eab57204d3a0dc3955b6539f921c
#
_entry.id   94e2eab57204d3a0dc3955b6539f921c
#
_cell.length_a   1.000
_cell.length_b   1.000
_cell.length_c   1.000
_cell.angle_alpha   90.00
_cell.angle_beta   90.00
_cell.angle_gamma   90.00
#
_symmetry.space_group_name_H-M   'P 1'
#
loop_
_entity.id
_entity.type
_entity.pdbx_description
1 polymer ?
#
loop_
_entity_poly.entity_id
_entity_poly.type
_entity_poly.pdbx_seq_one_letter_code
_entity_poly.pdbx_strand_id
1 'polypeptide(L)'
;MQELHVKSLLPVRLDKYLMEQFPALGLGRLNKALRENKIKLNGKKQPLATRVQNGDVIRVYLLDDQLGLNPQEGPEFLQARAPAEFIYENDDLIVANKPAGIPVDGDESDTLLNRVLRRLYEEKRWDAAHEPRLCHRLDTGTSGLVLLAKTAAAEEFLVNAIKERLIRKTYLC
;
A
#
# COMPACT_ATOMS: atom_id res chain seq x y z
N MET A 1 9.57 -3.61 -22.04
CA MET A 1 8.55 -4.48 -22.68
C MET A 1 8.58 -5.81 -21.96
N GLN A 2 7.46 -6.26 -21.44
CA GLN A 2 7.34 -7.58 -20.82
C GLN A 2 6.53 -8.52 -21.70
N GLU A 3 6.99 -9.76 -21.85
CA GLU A 3 6.27 -10.82 -22.56
C GLU A 3 5.92 -11.92 -21.55
N LEU A 4 4.62 -12.21 -21.42
CA LEU A 4 4.08 -13.20 -20.52
C LEU A 4 3.55 -14.38 -21.31
N HIS A 5 4.02 -15.58 -21.02
CA HIS A 5 3.43 -16.82 -21.49
C HIS A 5 2.41 -17.28 -20.45
N VAL A 6 1.13 -17.30 -20.83
CA VAL A 6 0.05 -17.68 -19.93
C VAL A 6 0.20 -19.14 -19.50
N LYS A 7 0.29 -19.37 -18.20
CA LYS A 7 0.30 -20.68 -17.55
C LYS A 7 -0.92 -20.78 -16.63
N SER A 8 -2.07 -21.12 -17.19
CA SER A 8 -3.30 -21.25 -16.40
C SER A 8 -3.99 -22.56 -16.77
N LEU A 9 -4.44 -23.32 -15.76
CA LEU A 9 -5.18 -24.56 -15.95
C LEU A 9 -6.59 -24.32 -16.47
N LEU A 10 -7.17 -23.16 -16.18
CA LEU A 10 -8.52 -22.76 -16.61
C LEU A 10 -8.46 -21.39 -17.30
N PRO A 11 -9.35 -21.13 -18.28
CA PRO A 11 -9.43 -19.82 -18.90
C PRO A 11 -9.75 -18.72 -17.88
N VAL A 12 -8.89 -17.71 -17.78
CA VAL A 12 -9.02 -16.56 -16.86
C VAL A 12 -9.16 -15.27 -17.66
N ARG A 13 -9.83 -14.25 -17.12
CA ARG A 13 -9.95 -12.97 -17.80
C ARG A 13 -8.59 -12.26 -17.85
N LEU A 14 -8.31 -11.60 -18.98
CA LEU A 14 -7.05 -10.87 -19.21
C LEU A 14 -6.75 -9.83 -18.12
N ASP A 15 -7.78 -9.07 -17.68
CA ASP A 15 -7.62 -8.10 -16.59
C ASP A 15 -7.20 -8.77 -15.27
N LYS A 16 -7.85 -9.86 -14.89
CA LYS A 16 -7.52 -10.60 -13.67
C LYS A 16 -6.11 -11.19 -13.74
N TYR A 17 -5.77 -11.82 -14.88
CA TYR A 17 -4.43 -12.37 -15.07
C TYR A 17 -3.34 -11.30 -14.97
N LEU A 18 -3.55 -10.14 -15.62
CA LEU A 18 -2.58 -9.05 -15.57
C LEU A 18 -2.45 -8.41 -14.18
N MET A 19 -3.55 -8.27 -13.42
CA MET A 19 -3.49 -7.76 -12.04
C MET A 19 -2.81 -8.76 -11.07
N GLU A 20 -2.90 -10.05 -11.35
CA GLU A 20 -2.17 -11.07 -10.59
C GLU A 20 -0.67 -11.03 -10.87
N GLN A 21 -0.27 -10.84 -12.16
CA GLN A 21 1.14 -10.74 -12.53
C GLN A 21 1.76 -9.37 -12.16
N PHE A 22 0.97 -8.31 -12.15
CA PHE A 22 1.38 -6.94 -11.87
C PHE A 22 0.41 -6.29 -10.87
N PRO A 23 0.52 -6.56 -9.56
CA PRO A 23 -0.39 -6.02 -8.55
C PRO A 23 -0.46 -4.49 -8.52
N ALA A 24 0.61 -3.80 -8.91
CA ALA A 24 0.65 -2.34 -9.03
C ALA A 24 -0.22 -1.77 -10.17
N LEU A 25 -0.66 -2.61 -11.12
CA LEU A 25 -1.55 -2.22 -12.21
C LEU A 25 -3.02 -2.37 -11.80
N GLY A 26 -3.59 -1.36 -11.18
CA GLY A 26 -5.03 -1.29 -10.98
C GLY A 26 -5.83 -1.21 -12.30
N LEU A 27 -7.14 -1.56 -12.26
CA LEU A 27 -8.02 -1.64 -13.42
C LEU A 27 -8.05 -0.35 -14.26
N GLY A 28 -7.94 0.82 -13.62
CA GLY A 28 -7.88 2.12 -14.30
C GLY A 28 -6.64 2.25 -15.20
N ARG A 29 -5.48 1.87 -14.71
CA ARG A 29 -4.21 1.88 -15.46
C ARG A 29 -4.22 0.86 -16.60
N LEU A 30 -4.78 -0.33 -16.38
CA LEU A 30 -4.97 -1.34 -17.43
C LEU A 30 -5.85 -0.83 -18.59
N ASN A 31 -6.97 -0.18 -18.28
CA ASN A 31 -7.85 0.41 -19.29
C ASN A 31 -7.13 1.51 -20.08
N LYS A 32 -6.33 2.35 -19.42
CA LYS A 32 -5.51 3.37 -20.09
C LYS A 32 -4.49 2.73 -21.02
N ALA A 33 -3.73 1.75 -20.53
CA ALA A 33 -2.71 1.03 -21.31
C ALA A 33 -3.31 0.32 -22.53
N LEU A 34 -4.51 -0.25 -22.39
CA LEU A 34 -5.22 -0.87 -23.51
C LEU A 34 -5.64 0.16 -24.56
N ARG A 35 -6.17 1.32 -24.15
CA ARG A 35 -6.52 2.41 -25.08
C ARG A 35 -5.31 2.89 -25.87
N GLU A 36 -4.16 3.01 -25.20
CA GLU A 36 -2.87 3.42 -25.78
C GLU A 36 -2.19 2.29 -26.58
N ASN A 37 -2.87 1.16 -26.81
CA ASN A 37 -2.35 0.01 -27.55
C ASN A 37 -1.06 -0.60 -26.94
N LYS A 38 -0.87 -0.46 -25.63
CA LYS A 38 0.30 -0.96 -24.89
C LYS A 38 0.13 -2.39 -24.37
N ILE A 39 -1.04 -3.03 -24.61
CA ILE A 39 -1.30 -4.43 -24.23
C ILE A 39 -1.79 -5.18 -25.47
N LYS A 40 -1.14 -6.27 -25.80
CA LYS A 40 -1.51 -7.16 -26.92
C LYS A 40 -1.56 -8.60 -26.49
N LEU A 41 -2.63 -9.29 -26.87
CA LEU A 41 -2.80 -10.75 -26.72
C LEU A 41 -2.57 -11.40 -28.07
N ASN A 42 -1.61 -12.32 -28.17
CA ASN A 42 -1.23 -13.00 -29.41
C ASN A 42 -0.99 -12.00 -30.57
N GLY A 43 -0.32 -10.87 -30.26
CA GLY A 43 -0.01 -9.82 -31.22
C GLY A 43 -1.15 -8.86 -31.57
N LYS A 44 -2.36 -9.08 -31.07
CA LYS A 44 -3.56 -8.27 -31.37
C LYS A 44 -4.08 -7.56 -30.13
N LYS A 45 -4.66 -6.36 -30.31
CA LYS A 45 -5.40 -5.66 -29.26
C LYS A 45 -6.70 -6.42 -28.97
N GLN A 46 -6.95 -6.76 -27.71
CA GLN A 46 -8.15 -7.48 -27.26
C GLN A 46 -8.76 -6.76 -26.05
N PRO A 47 -10.10 -6.81 -25.86
CA PRO A 47 -10.73 -6.29 -24.65
C PRO A 47 -10.18 -6.94 -23.38
N LEU A 48 -10.11 -6.22 -22.26
CA LEU A 48 -9.66 -6.75 -20.96
C LEU A 48 -10.53 -7.90 -20.43
N ALA A 49 -11.79 -7.98 -20.88
CA ALA A 49 -12.71 -9.08 -20.54
C ALA A 49 -12.42 -10.39 -21.30
N THR A 50 -11.54 -10.34 -22.33
CA THR A 50 -11.15 -11.53 -23.10
C THR A 50 -10.56 -12.58 -22.17
N ARG A 51 -10.93 -13.85 -22.38
CA ARG A 51 -10.35 -14.96 -21.62
C ARG A 51 -9.04 -15.40 -22.27
N VAL A 52 -8.03 -15.56 -21.44
CA VAL A 52 -6.71 -16.10 -21.81
C VAL A 52 -6.57 -17.51 -21.26
N GLN A 53 -5.82 -18.33 -21.97
CA GLN A 53 -5.62 -19.76 -21.65
C GLN A 53 -4.16 -20.14 -21.80
N ASN A 54 -3.83 -21.34 -21.37
CA ASN A 54 -2.46 -21.84 -21.46
C ASN A 54 -1.92 -21.79 -22.90
N GLY A 55 -0.73 -21.26 -23.07
CA GLY A 55 -0.06 -21.07 -24.37
C GLY A 55 -0.31 -19.71 -25.03
N ASP A 56 -1.25 -18.90 -24.51
CA ASP A 56 -1.41 -17.52 -24.99
C ASP A 56 -0.18 -16.68 -24.62
N VAL A 57 0.14 -15.69 -25.48
CA VAL A 57 1.25 -14.75 -25.27
C VAL A 57 0.70 -13.35 -25.12
N ILE A 58 0.97 -12.74 -23.96
CA ILE A 58 0.58 -11.35 -23.67
C ILE A 58 1.86 -10.49 -23.72
N ARG A 59 1.83 -9.44 -24.56
CA ARG A 59 2.89 -8.43 -24.60
C ARG A 59 2.40 -7.14 -23.97
N VAL A 60 3.16 -6.65 -22.99
CA VAL A 60 2.89 -5.41 -22.26
C VAL A 60 4.02 -4.43 -22.53
N TYR A 61 3.68 -3.32 -23.24
CA TYR A 61 4.59 -2.25 -23.64
C TYR A 61 4.53 -1.09 -22.63
N LEU A 62 4.66 -1.41 -21.34
CA LEU A 62 4.80 -0.45 -20.25
C LEU A 62 6.25 -0.49 -19.73
N LEU A 63 6.68 0.59 -19.12
CA LEU A 63 7.97 0.67 -18.43
C LEU A 63 7.90 -0.18 -17.14
N ASP A 64 9.04 -0.66 -16.69
CA ASP A 64 9.11 -1.53 -15.50
C ASP A 64 8.65 -0.81 -14.22
N ASP A 65 8.87 0.51 -14.11
CA ASP A 65 8.31 1.37 -13.07
C ASP A 65 6.78 1.40 -13.09
N GLN A 66 6.18 1.46 -14.28
CA GLN A 66 4.72 1.45 -14.46
C GLN A 66 4.09 0.09 -14.13
N LEU A 67 4.89 -0.97 -14.22
CA LEU A 67 4.50 -2.35 -13.89
C LEU A 67 4.77 -2.73 -12.42
N GLY A 68 5.43 -1.83 -11.66
CA GLY A 68 5.90 -2.14 -10.32
C GLY A 68 7.03 -3.17 -10.30
N LEU A 69 7.77 -3.32 -11.42
CA LEU A 69 8.87 -4.28 -11.57
C LEU A 69 10.24 -3.66 -11.27
N ASN A 70 10.27 -2.38 -10.93
CA ASN A 70 11.53 -1.71 -10.63
C ASN A 70 11.99 -2.10 -9.22
N PRO A 71 13.08 -2.85 -9.05
CA PRO A 71 13.55 -3.27 -7.74
C PRO A 71 14.07 -2.08 -6.88
N GLN A 72 14.04 -0.84 -7.41
CA GLN A 72 14.43 0.37 -6.70
C GLN A 72 13.24 1.14 -6.10
N GLU A 73 12.01 0.81 -6.44
CA GLU A 73 10.82 1.35 -5.79
C GLU A 73 10.21 0.24 -4.92
N GLY A 74 10.71 0.14 -3.70
CA GLY A 74 10.06 -0.59 -2.62
C GLY A 74 8.64 -0.05 -2.36
N PRO A 75 7.94 -0.52 -1.33
CA PRO A 75 6.60 -0.08 -0.99
C PRO A 75 6.48 1.45 -0.98
N GLU A 76 5.33 1.99 -1.39
CA GLU A 76 5.09 3.43 -1.57
C GLU A 76 5.46 4.26 -0.32
N PHE A 77 5.31 3.69 0.87
CA PHE A 77 5.68 4.34 2.12
C PHE A 77 7.19 4.67 2.24
N LEU A 78 8.06 4.08 1.41
CA LEU A 78 9.49 4.45 1.38
C LEU A 78 9.73 5.84 0.79
N GLN A 79 8.74 6.44 0.13
CA GLN A 79 8.77 7.81 -0.35
C GLN A 79 8.53 8.85 0.77
N ALA A 80 8.10 8.43 1.97
CA ALA A 80 8.02 9.31 3.12
C ALA A 80 9.39 9.96 3.40
N ARG A 81 9.41 11.23 3.83
CA ARG A 81 10.66 12.01 3.97
C ARG A 81 11.62 11.47 5.03
N ALA A 82 11.09 10.85 6.08
CA ALA A 82 11.86 10.30 7.17
C ALA A 82 11.10 9.16 7.85
N PRO A 83 11.76 8.23 8.56
CA PRO A 83 11.09 7.27 9.43
C PRO A 83 10.42 7.99 10.62
N ALA A 84 9.35 7.39 11.17
CA ALA A 84 8.68 7.91 12.36
C ALA A 84 9.54 7.75 13.62
N GLU A 85 9.40 8.69 14.55
CA GLU A 85 9.91 8.56 15.91
C GLU A 85 8.92 7.75 16.76
N PHE A 86 9.35 6.62 17.34
CA PHE A 86 8.58 5.86 18.31
C PHE A 86 8.95 6.30 19.73
N ILE A 87 7.95 6.79 20.47
CA ILE A 87 8.11 7.16 21.87
C ILE A 87 8.00 5.93 22.77
N TYR A 88 7.15 4.98 22.36
CA TYR A 88 6.97 3.70 23.04
C TYR A 88 6.57 2.63 22.04
N GLU A 89 6.98 1.42 22.28
CA GLU A 89 6.58 0.24 21.54
C GLU A 89 6.64 -1.01 22.40
N ASN A 90 5.66 -1.90 22.19
CA ASN A 90 5.67 -3.27 22.71
C ASN A 90 5.10 -4.24 21.64
N ASP A 91 4.71 -5.45 22.02
CA ASP A 91 4.16 -6.44 21.08
C ASP A 91 2.77 -6.05 20.56
N ASP A 92 2.00 -5.22 21.27
CA ASP A 92 0.62 -4.89 20.98
C ASP A 92 0.43 -3.53 20.31
N LEU A 93 1.29 -2.55 20.62
CA LEU A 93 1.09 -1.17 20.16
C LEU A 93 2.38 -0.41 19.90
N ILE A 94 2.25 0.64 19.08
CA ILE A 94 3.24 1.68 18.85
C ILE A 94 2.65 3.03 19.26
N VAL A 95 3.44 3.85 19.95
CA VAL A 95 3.17 5.28 20.20
C VAL A 95 4.14 6.08 19.36
N ALA A 96 3.67 6.67 18.27
CA ALA A 96 4.48 7.45 17.35
C ALA A 96 4.33 8.96 17.61
N ASN A 97 5.44 9.69 17.52
CA ASN A 97 5.46 11.15 17.58
C ASN A 97 5.18 11.73 16.20
N LYS A 98 4.01 12.36 16.01
CA LYS A 98 3.65 13.03 14.77
C LYS A 98 4.18 14.48 14.79
N PRO A 99 5.04 14.90 13.87
CA PRO A 99 5.34 16.32 13.70
C PRO A 99 4.13 17.08 13.15
N ALA A 100 4.09 18.39 13.37
CA ALA A 100 3.16 19.27 12.68
C ALA A 100 3.47 19.34 11.19
N GLY A 101 2.47 19.58 10.36
CA GLY A 101 2.62 19.78 8.91
C GLY A 101 2.47 18.53 8.05
N ILE A 102 2.32 17.34 8.65
CA ILE A 102 1.99 16.12 7.91
C ILE A 102 0.65 15.53 8.37
N PRO A 103 -0.12 14.92 7.48
CA PRO A 103 -1.33 14.17 7.87
C PRO A 103 -0.96 12.87 8.58
N VAL A 104 -1.92 12.27 9.29
CA VAL A 104 -1.74 10.96 9.92
C VAL A 104 -1.75 9.86 8.88
N ASP A 105 -2.69 9.92 7.92
CA ASP A 105 -2.89 9.00 6.80
C ASP A 105 -3.42 9.78 5.58
N GLY A 106 -3.58 9.12 4.43
CA GLY A 106 -4.13 9.69 3.20
C GLY A 106 -3.32 9.31 1.97
N ASP A 107 -3.62 9.97 0.85
CA ASP A 107 -3.00 9.69 -0.46
C ASP A 107 -1.64 10.37 -0.64
N GLU A 108 -1.18 11.13 0.33
CA GLU A 108 0.13 11.78 0.30
C GLU A 108 1.24 10.77 0.62
N SER A 109 2.37 10.90 -0.04
CA SER A 109 3.52 10.02 0.22
C SER A 109 4.13 10.21 1.61
N ASP A 110 4.03 11.42 2.20
CA ASP A 110 4.61 11.75 3.50
C ASP A 110 3.53 11.87 4.59
N THR A 111 2.99 10.75 5.03
CA THR A 111 2.06 10.66 6.17
C THR A 111 2.76 10.05 7.38
N LEU A 112 2.17 10.20 8.58
CA LEU A 112 2.71 9.51 9.77
C LEU A 112 2.70 7.99 9.58
N LEU A 113 1.63 7.42 9.02
CA LEU A 113 1.54 5.98 8.77
C LEU A 113 2.67 5.52 7.85
N ASN A 114 2.91 6.21 6.73
CA ASN A 114 4.01 5.88 5.82
C ASN A 114 5.38 5.97 6.51
N ARG A 115 5.58 6.96 7.38
CA ARG A 115 6.81 7.07 8.20
C ARG A 115 6.97 5.91 9.19
N VAL A 116 5.88 5.42 9.78
CA VAL A 116 5.88 4.24 10.67
C VAL A 116 6.25 2.99 9.88
N LEU A 117 5.59 2.75 8.74
CA LEU A 117 5.86 1.60 7.88
C LEU A 117 7.30 1.63 7.35
N ARG A 118 7.80 2.80 6.94
CA ARG A 118 9.19 3.00 6.53
C ARG A 118 10.17 2.60 7.64
N ARG A 119 9.94 3.03 8.87
CA ARG A 119 10.78 2.65 10.01
C ARG A 119 10.82 1.15 10.23
N LEU A 120 9.65 0.50 10.26
CA LEU A 120 9.57 -0.96 10.41
C LEU A 120 10.28 -1.69 9.27
N TYR A 121 10.21 -1.18 8.05
CA TYR A 121 10.91 -1.74 6.89
C TYR A 121 12.43 -1.60 7.02
N GLU A 122 12.93 -0.42 7.37
CA GLU A 122 14.35 -0.15 7.58
C GLU A 122 14.93 -1.03 8.71
N GLU A 123 14.14 -1.31 9.75
CA GLU A 123 14.47 -2.20 10.85
C GLU A 123 14.26 -3.70 10.51
N LYS A 124 13.83 -4.05 9.29
CA LYS A 124 13.51 -5.42 8.83
C LYS A 124 12.41 -6.10 9.64
N ARG A 125 11.47 -5.33 10.11
CA ARG A 125 10.34 -5.75 10.96
C ARG A 125 8.98 -5.57 10.27
N TRP A 126 8.96 -4.98 9.08
CA TRP A 126 7.73 -4.81 8.32
C TRP A 126 7.23 -6.12 7.73
N ASP A 127 5.94 -6.35 7.86
CA ASP A 127 5.21 -7.46 7.25
C ASP A 127 3.88 -6.94 6.70
N ALA A 128 3.66 -7.09 5.40
CA ALA A 128 2.44 -6.64 4.72
C ALA A 128 1.15 -7.29 5.25
N ALA A 129 1.23 -8.47 5.86
CA ALA A 129 0.08 -9.14 6.47
C ALA A 129 -0.26 -8.60 7.87
N HIS A 130 0.67 -7.92 8.53
CA HIS A 130 0.57 -7.47 9.92
C HIS A 130 0.97 -6.01 10.10
N GLU A 131 0.51 -5.14 9.19
CA GLU A 131 0.76 -3.71 9.31
C GLU A 131 0.05 -3.10 10.51
N PRO A 132 0.71 -2.18 11.26
CA PRO A 132 0.09 -1.48 12.37
C PRO A 132 -1.11 -0.62 11.91
N ARG A 133 -2.17 -0.60 12.71
CA ARG A 133 -3.41 0.12 12.43
C ARG A 133 -3.57 1.33 13.32
N LEU A 134 -3.98 2.43 12.73
CA LEU A 134 -4.24 3.69 13.44
C LEU A 134 -5.45 3.56 14.36
N CYS A 135 -5.29 3.92 15.62
CA CYS A 135 -6.39 3.94 16.59
C CYS A 135 -7.10 5.30 16.66
N HIS A 136 -6.44 6.39 16.25
CA HIS A 136 -7.01 7.73 16.16
C HIS A 136 -6.18 8.63 15.24
N ARG A 137 -6.64 9.86 15.04
CA ARG A 137 -5.98 10.86 14.19
C ARG A 137 -5.74 12.15 14.95
N LEU A 138 -4.77 12.92 14.46
CA LEU A 138 -4.54 14.33 14.76
C LEU A 138 -4.59 15.11 13.45
N ASP A 139 -4.98 16.39 13.51
CA ASP A 139 -5.00 17.26 12.35
C ASP A 139 -3.57 17.46 11.80
N THR A 140 -3.46 17.81 10.51
CA THR A 140 -2.19 18.04 9.84
C THR A 140 -1.31 19.04 10.58
N GLY A 141 -1.89 20.16 11.03
CA GLY A 141 -1.17 21.20 11.78
C GLY A 141 -0.85 20.85 13.24
N THR A 142 -1.44 19.77 13.77
CA THR A 142 -1.25 19.36 15.18
C THR A 142 -0.10 18.37 15.29
N SER A 143 0.85 18.63 16.18
CA SER A 143 1.87 17.67 16.59
C SER A 143 1.45 16.87 17.82
N GLY A 144 2.04 15.71 18.04
CA GLY A 144 1.80 14.92 19.25
C GLY A 144 1.74 13.42 19.04
N LEU A 145 1.32 12.70 20.05
CA LEU A 145 1.34 11.26 20.11
C LEU A 145 0.16 10.63 19.36
N VAL A 146 0.44 9.65 18.54
CA VAL A 146 -0.57 8.83 17.84
C VAL A 146 -0.35 7.38 18.19
N LEU A 147 -1.44 6.69 18.53
CA LEU A 147 -1.48 5.28 18.88
C LEU A 147 -1.76 4.43 17.64
N LEU A 148 -0.92 3.43 17.42
CA LEU A 148 -1.13 2.39 16.40
C LEU A 148 -1.15 1.02 17.08
N ALA A 149 -2.10 0.18 16.72
CA ALA A 149 -2.20 -1.20 17.20
C ALA A 149 -1.45 -2.14 16.26
N LYS A 150 -0.73 -3.10 16.82
CA LYS A 150 -0.02 -4.16 16.07
C LYS A 150 -0.86 -5.42 15.94
N THR A 151 -1.89 -5.58 16.78
CA THR A 151 -2.79 -6.73 16.78
C THR A 151 -4.25 -6.29 16.71
N ALA A 152 -5.14 -7.14 16.21
CA ALA A 152 -6.58 -6.85 16.15
C ALA A 152 -7.19 -6.66 17.55
N ALA A 153 -6.73 -7.42 18.53
CA ALA A 153 -7.19 -7.30 19.93
C ALA A 153 -6.79 -5.93 20.53
N ALA A 154 -5.56 -5.49 20.28
CA ALA A 154 -5.10 -4.16 20.70
C ALA A 154 -5.85 -3.04 19.99
N GLU A 155 -6.15 -3.18 18.68
CA GLU A 155 -6.95 -2.22 17.93
C GLU A 155 -8.34 -2.04 18.57
N GLU A 156 -9.06 -3.14 18.80
CA GLU A 156 -10.38 -3.13 19.41
C GLU A 156 -10.36 -2.46 20.80
N PHE A 157 -9.41 -2.87 21.65
CA PHE A 157 -9.25 -2.30 22.99
C PHE A 157 -8.95 -0.80 22.94
N LEU A 158 -7.98 -0.35 22.15
CA LEU A 158 -7.55 1.05 22.11
C LEU A 158 -8.62 1.94 21.50
N VAL A 159 -9.30 1.50 20.43
CA VAL A 159 -10.39 2.25 19.80
C VAL A 159 -11.56 2.42 20.80
N ASN A 160 -11.93 1.37 21.54
CA ASN A 160 -12.98 1.45 22.55
C ASN A 160 -12.56 2.34 23.73
N ALA A 161 -11.33 2.20 24.22
CA ALA A 161 -10.80 3.05 25.29
C ALA A 161 -10.80 4.55 24.93
N ILE A 162 -10.54 4.87 23.65
CA ILE A 162 -10.62 6.25 23.14
C ILE A 162 -12.07 6.73 23.09
N LYS A 163 -13.01 5.92 22.58
CA LYS A 163 -14.45 6.24 22.49
C LYS A 163 -15.06 6.49 23.88
N GLU A 164 -14.72 5.65 24.83
CA GLU A 164 -15.19 5.72 26.21
C GLU A 164 -14.45 6.77 27.06
N ARG A 165 -13.51 7.51 26.45
CA ARG A 165 -12.69 8.54 27.11
C ARG A 165 -11.86 8.04 28.29
N LEU A 166 -11.49 6.76 28.26
CA LEU A 166 -10.58 6.17 29.26
C LEU A 166 -9.14 6.62 29.05
N ILE A 167 -8.78 7.02 27.81
CA ILE A 167 -7.49 7.63 27.50
C ILE A 167 -7.60 9.14 27.62
N ARG A 168 -6.90 9.71 28.60
CA ARG A 168 -6.85 11.17 28.83
C ARG A 168 -5.91 11.82 27.80
N LYS A 169 -6.45 12.70 26.97
CA LYS A 169 -5.69 13.51 26.01
C LYS A 169 -5.43 14.91 26.58
N THR A 170 -4.16 15.33 26.59
CA THR A 170 -3.77 16.67 27.03
C THR A 170 -3.11 17.39 25.85
N TYR A 171 -3.50 18.63 25.60
CA TYR A 171 -2.96 19.47 24.54
C TYR A 171 -2.36 20.74 25.14
N LEU A 172 -1.26 21.20 24.55
CA LEU A 172 -0.71 22.52 24.79
C LEU A 172 -1.22 23.45 23.69
N CYS A 173 -1.85 24.55 24.06
CA CYS A 173 -2.39 25.58 23.15
C CYS A 173 -1.53 26.84 23.22
#